data_f9dea659dc5a833485acbd015bebc6f7
#
_entry.id   f9dea659dc5a833485acbd015bebc6f7
#
_cell.length_a   1.000
_cell.length_b   1.000
_cell.length_c   1.000
_cell.angle_alpha   90.00
_cell.angle_beta   90.00
_cell.angle_gamma   90.00
#
_symmetry.space_group_name_H-M   'P 1'
#
loop_
_entity.id
_entity.type
_entity.pdbx_description
1 polymer ?
#
loop_
_entity_poly.entity_id
_entity_poly.type
_entity_poly.pdbx_seq_one_letter_code
_entity_poly.pdbx_strand_id
1 'polypeptide(L)'
;EDFMDRAKLLCSLGQTVMISNFKEYYKLAEYFSEYTEKKIRLTMGVNNLIEIFNEKYYRNLSGGILEAFGKLFFKNLKVYLYPIIDPETGNIIDSNTLRVNPRLKELYNFFKYNDKVVDILDYNTEDMKIFSRDILEQIKKGEKGWENKLPEGVSKLITNKKLFGYKSK
;
A
#
# COMPACT_ATOMS: atom_id res chain seq x y z
N GLU A 1 2.68 -9.10 17.68
CA GLU A 1 3.35 -10.31 17.14
C GLU A 1 3.38 -10.28 15.61
N ASP A 2 2.25 -10.14 14.95
CA ASP A 2 2.12 -10.11 13.47
C ASP A 2 2.96 -9.01 12.80
N PHE A 3 3.05 -7.82 13.39
CA PHE A 3 3.84 -6.71 12.86
C PHE A 3 5.35 -7.02 12.81
N MET A 4 5.90 -7.59 13.89
CA MET A 4 7.31 -7.97 13.93
C MET A 4 7.62 -9.14 13.00
N ASP A 5 6.68 -10.06 12.82
CA ASP A 5 6.83 -11.17 11.90
C ASP A 5 6.88 -10.70 10.44
N ARG A 6 6.07 -9.70 10.07
CA ARG A 6 6.14 -9.05 8.75
C ARG A 6 7.49 -8.38 8.52
N ALA A 7 8.00 -7.62 9.50
CA ALA A 7 9.31 -6.99 9.40
C ALA A 7 10.43 -8.02 9.21
N LYS A 8 10.44 -9.10 10.03
CA LYS A 8 11.41 -10.19 9.90
C LYS A 8 11.34 -10.90 8.56
N LEU A 9 10.11 -11.13 8.05
CA LEU A 9 9.91 -11.75 6.76
C LEU A 9 10.48 -10.88 5.62
N LEU A 10 10.15 -9.60 5.59
CA LEU A 10 10.65 -8.68 4.58
C LEU A 10 12.17 -8.55 4.62
N CYS A 11 12.78 -8.45 5.81
CA CYS A 11 14.24 -8.46 5.95
C CYS A 11 14.86 -9.76 5.42
N SER A 12 14.20 -10.91 5.65
CA SER A 12 14.69 -12.21 5.15
C SER A 12 14.65 -12.32 3.62
N LEU A 13 13.81 -11.51 2.97
CA LEU A 13 13.73 -11.39 1.51
C LEU A 13 14.69 -10.32 0.94
N GLY A 14 15.60 -9.81 1.76
CA GLY A 14 16.57 -8.79 1.35
C GLY A 14 16.00 -7.37 1.26
N GLN A 15 14.78 -7.13 1.76
CA GLN A 15 14.19 -5.81 1.78
C GLN A 15 14.71 -4.97 2.96
N THR A 16 14.91 -3.69 2.74
CA THR A 16 15.17 -2.75 3.83
C THR A 16 13.85 -2.37 4.50
N VAL A 17 13.74 -2.60 5.80
CA VAL A 17 12.52 -2.32 6.56
C VAL A 17 12.77 -1.16 7.52
N MET A 18 11.99 -0.09 7.35
CA MET A 18 11.93 1.01 8.29
C MET A 18 10.64 0.90 9.11
N ILE A 19 10.78 0.98 10.43
CA ILE A 19 9.66 1.01 11.36
C ILE A 19 9.46 2.47 11.80
N SER A 20 8.26 2.99 11.63
CA SER A 20 7.91 4.34 12.03
C SER A 20 6.55 4.38 12.73
N ASN A 21 6.27 5.46 13.45
CA ASN A 21 4.96 5.74 14.04
C ASN A 21 4.17 6.81 13.25
N PHE A 22 4.61 7.16 12.06
CA PHE A 22 3.86 8.06 11.19
C PHE A 22 2.57 7.37 10.74
N LYS A 23 1.44 7.98 11.02
CA LYS A 23 0.12 7.48 10.63
C LYS A 23 -0.28 7.99 9.25
N GLU A 24 0.13 9.20 8.91
CA GLU A 24 -0.22 9.88 7.67
C GLU A 24 0.98 9.94 6.71
N TYR A 25 0.74 9.64 5.45
CA TYR A 25 1.79 9.58 4.42
C TYR A 25 2.51 10.91 4.21
N TYR A 26 1.83 12.06 4.39
CA TYR A 26 2.47 13.35 4.22
C TYR A 26 3.57 13.59 5.26
N LYS A 27 3.39 13.12 6.50
CA LYS A 27 4.42 13.24 7.56
C LYS A 27 5.65 12.40 7.23
N LEU A 28 5.42 11.21 6.66
CA LEU A 28 6.51 10.34 6.21
C LEU A 28 7.26 10.96 5.02
N ALA A 29 6.52 11.55 4.07
CA ALA A 29 7.11 12.24 2.92
C ALA A 29 7.93 13.47 3.35
N GLU A 30 7.40 14.27 4.28
CA GLU A 30 8.08 15.42 4.86
C GLU A 30 9.37 14.99 5.57
N TYR A 31 9.31 13.97 6.41
CA TYR A 31 10.47 13.38 7.07
C TYR A 31 11.55 12.96 6.07
N PHE A 32 11.21 12.17 5.05
CA PHE A 32 12.21 11.78 4.06
C PHE A 32 12.78 12.95 3.28
N SER A 33 11.99 14.00 3.03
CA SER A 33 12.46 15.18 2.28
C SER A 33 13.56 15.98 3.01
N GLU A 34 13.69 15.81 4.32
CA GLU A 34 14.77 16.39 5.12
C GLU A 34 16.10 15.67 4.91
N TYR A 35 16.07 14.38 4.56
CA TYR A 35 17.26 13.53 4.46
C TYR A 35 17.70 13.23 3.03
N THR A 36 16.85 13.49 2.03
CA THR A 36 17.19 13.16 0.65
C THR A 36 16.54 14.07 -0.37
N GLU A 37 17.30 14.43 -1.40
CA GLU A 37 16.82 15.08 -2.62
C GLU A 37 16.48 14.06 -3.74
N LYS A 38 16.65 12.77 -3.47
CA LYS A 38 16.36 11.73 -4.45
C LYS A 38 14.86 11.62 -4.73
N LYS A 39 14.54 11.06 -5.87
CA LYS A 39 13.14 10.79 -6.27
C LYS A 39 12.51 9.78 -5.32
N ILE A 40 11.40 10.15 -4.66
CA ILE A 40 10.63 9.24 -3.81
C ILE A 40 9.50 8.63 -4.64
N ARG A 41 9.37 7.31 -4.58
CA ARG A 41 8.29 6.54 -5.21
C ARG A 41 7.53 5.80 -4.13
N LEU A 42 6.28 6.19 -3.93
CA LEU A 42 5.40 5.60 -2.94
C LEU A 42 4.44 4.63 -3.65
N THR A 43 4.66 3.34 -3.49
CA THR A 43 3.77 2.32 -4.06
C THR A 43 2.64 1.99 -3.10
N MET A 44 1.40 2.00 -3.57
CA MET A 44 0.23 1.66 -2.77
C MET A 44 -0.91 1.09 -3.61
N GLY A 45 -1.82 0.38 -2.98
CA GLY A 45 -3.06 -0.07 -3.61
C GLY A 45 -4.13 1.03 -3.62
N VAL A 46 -5.15 0.83 -4.47
CA VAL A 46 -6.29 1.76 -4.66
C VAL A 46 -6.96 2.16 -3.34
N ASN A 47 -7.21 1.21 -2.45
CA ASN A 47 -7.86 1.48 -1.17
C ASN A 47 -7.06 2.47 -0.30
N ASN A 48 -5.72 2.36 -0.30
CA ASN A 48 -4.87 3.29 0.42
C ASN A 48 -4.90 4.69 -0.20
N LEU A 49 -4.97 4.78 -1.53
CA LEU A 49 -5.10 6.08 -2.20
C LEU A 49 -6.44 6.74 -1.86
N ILE A 50 -7.55 5.98 -1.84
CA ILE A 50 -8.86 6.49 -1.42
C ILE A 50 -8.80 7.04 0.01
N GLU A 51 -8.13 6.34 0.93
CA GLU A 51 -7.96 6.81 2.31
C GLU A 51 -7.09 8.07 2.41
N ILE A 52 -6.11 8.27 1.54
CA ILE A 52 -5.34 9.52 1.47
C ILE A 52 -6.24 10.70 1.09
N PHE A 53 -7.27 10.49 0.26
CA PHE A 53 -8.26 11.52 -0.09
C PHE A 53 -9.37 11.70 0.96
N ASN A 54 -9.22 11.15 2.15
CA ASN A 54 -10.20 11.29 3.22
C ASN A 54 -9.84 12.48 4.13
N GLU A 55 -10.59 13.56 4.02
CA GLU A 55 -10.37 14.82 4.74
C GLU A 55 -10.33 14.68 6.27
N LYS A 56 -10.92 13.61 6.81
CA LYS A 56 -10.94 13.37 8.27
C LYS A 56 -9.53 13.33 8.89
N TYR A 57 -8.51 12.93 8.13
CA TYR A 57 -7.14 12.83 8.62
C TYR A 57 -6.39 14.18 8.68
N TYR A 58 -6.97 15.23 8.11
CA TYR A 58 -6.30 16.52 7.93
C TYR A 58 -6.97 17.67 8.67
N ARG A 59 -7.97 17.36 9.52
CA ARG A 59 -8.74 18.37 10.28
C ARG A 59 -7.89 19.23 11.22
N ASN A 60 -6.73 18.72 11.62
CA ASN A 60 -5.80 19.43 12.52
C ASN A 60 -4.81 20.32 11.75
N LEU A 61 -4.85 20.33 10.44
CA LEU A 61 -4.04 21.22 9.60
C LEU A 61 -4.84 22.46 9.24
N SER A 62 -4.23 23.64 9.33
CA SER A 62 -4.88 24.91 8.99
C SER A 62 -5.35 24.97 7.53
N GLY A 63 -4.57 24.40 6.61
CA GLY A 63 -4.88 24.26 5.20
C GLY A 63 -5.58 22.96 4.83
N GLY A 64 -5.93 22.11 5.83
CA GLY A 64 -6.61 20.85 5.62
C GLY A 64 -5.89 19.90 4.65
N ILE A 65 -6.67 19.29 3.75
CA ILE A 65 -6.14 18.36 2.74
C ILE A 65 -5.17 19.03 1.77
N LEU A 66 -5.34 20.31 1.46
CA LEU A 66 -4.45 21.04 0.53
C LEU A 66 -3.05 21.20 1.13
N GLU A 67 -2.96 21.51 2.43
CA GLU A 67 -1.69 21.56 3.13
C GLU A 67 -1.01 20.19 3.16
N ALA A 68 -1.78 19.15 3.52
CA ALA A 68 -1.27 17.78 3.55
C ALA A 68 -0.73 17.34 2.18
N PHE A 69 -1.43 17.67 1.10
CA PHE A 69 -1.05 17.27 -0.24
C PHE A 69 0.12 18.10 -0.78
N GLY A 70 0.23 19.38 -0.41
CA GLY A 70 1.43 20.18 -0.65
C GLY A 70 2.68 19.55 -0.04
N LYS A 71 2.57 19.01 1.18
CA LYS A 71 3.65 18.29 1.86
C LYS A 71 3.90 16.90 1.26
N LEU A 72 2.85 16.14 0.94
CA LEU A 72 2.98 14.79 0.38
C LEU A 72 3.64 14.80 -1.00
N PHE A 73 3.14 15.66 -1.90
CA PHE A 73 3.61 15.71 -3.28
C PHE A 73 4.74 16.73 -3.50
N PHE A 74 5.35 17.16 -2.41
CA PHE A 74 6.48 18.09 -2.47
C PHE A 74 7.66 17.51 -3.27
N LYS A 75 8.37 18.38 -4.00
CA LYS A 75 9.50 18.00 -4.85
C LYS A 75 9.16 16.87 -5.84
N ASN A 76 9.89 15.77 -5.74
CA ASN A 76 9.90 14.66 -6.71
C ASN A 76 9.15 13.42 -6.26
N LEU A 77 8.22 13.52 -5.29
CA LEU A 77 7.41 12.37 -4.89
C LEU A 77 6.34 12.06 -5.95
N LYS A 78 6.22 10.78 -6.29
CA LYS A 78 5.09 10.23 -7.08
C LYS A 78 4.51 9.03 -6.36
N VAL A 79 3.21 8.85 -6.47
CA VAL A 79 2.49 7.65 -6.06
C VAL A 79 2.37 6.71 -7.25
N TYR A 80 2.81 5.47 -7.08
CA TYR A 80 2.60 4.37 -8.01
C TYR A 80 1.44 3.53 -7.50
N LEU A 81 0.37 3.51 -8.27
CA LEU A 81 -0.88 2.87 -7.90
C LEU A 81 -0.94 1.44 -8.41
N TYR A 82 -1.03 0.48 -7.50
CA TYR A 82 -1.31 -0.90 -7.83
C TYR A 82 -2.83 -1.07 -7.96
N PRO A 83 -3.35 -1.52 -9.13
CA PRO A 83 -4.78 -1.67 -9.34
C PRO A 83 -5.35 -2.82 -8.52
N ILE A 84 -6.68 -2.86 -8.40
CA ILE A 84 -7.42 -3.96 -7.76
C ILE A 84 -8.52 -4.45 -8.71
N ILE A 85 -8.98 -5.68 -8.49
CA ILE A 85 -10.21 -6.18 -9.09
C ILE A 85 -11.38 -5.85 -8.15
N ASP A 86 -12.38 -5.19 -8.69
CA ASP A 86 -13.66 -4.99 -7.99
C ASP A 86 -14.33 -6.36 -7.76
N PRO A 87 -14.57 -6.77 -6.52
CA PRO A 87 -15.13 -8.09 -6.23
C PRO A 87 -16.58 -8.26 -6.71
N GLU A 88 -17.32 -7.16 -6.91
CA GLU A 88 -18.72 -7.20 -7.35
C GLU A 88 -18.86 -7.26 -8.87
N THR A 89 -18.04 -6.49 -9.58
CA THR A 89 -18.15 -6.33 -11.04
C THR A 89 -17.10 -7.10 -11.83
N GLY A 90 -16.01 -7.53 -11.17
CA GLY A 90 -14.85 -8.13 -11.83
C GLY A 90 -13.99 -7.15 -12.65
N ASN A 91 -14.33 -5.85 -12.64
CA ASN A 91 -13.60 -4.84 -13.39
C ASN A 91 -12.32 -4.41 -12.64
N ILE A 92 -11.32 -3.98 -13.41
CA ILE A 92 -10.11 -3.39 -12.84
C ILE A 92 -10.40 -1.95 -12.40
N ILE A 93 -10.04 -1.64 -11.16
CA ILE A 93 -10.04 -0.29 -10.62
C ILE A 93 -8.60 0.21 -10.60
N ASP A 94 -8.35 1.24 -11.37
CA ASP A 94 -7.08 1.95 -11.54
C ASP A 94 -7.25 3.46 -11.28
N SER A 95 -6.27 4.28 -11.63
CA SER A 95 -6.34 5.74 -11.47
C SER A 95 -7.43 6.40 -12.34
N ASN A 96 -7.91 5.74 -13.39
CA ASN A 96 -8.93 6.28 -14.30
C ASN A 96 -10.35 5.97 -13.84
N THR A 97 -10.52 4.82 -13.22
CA THR A 97 -11.82 4.24 -12.84
C THR A 97 -12.15 4.40 -11.36
N LEU A 98 -11.13 4.64 -10.53
CA LEU A 98 -11.25 4.89 -9.10
C LEU A 98 -12.20 6.09 -8.82
N ARG A 99 -13.05 5.91 -7.82
CA ARG A 99 -13.99 6.95 -7.36
C ARG A 99 -13.49 7.59 -6.08
N VAL A 100 -13.13 8.85 -6.15
CA VAL A 100 -12.89 9.73 -4.99
C VAL A 100 -14.17 10.48 -4.63
N ASN A 101 -14.20 11.07 -3.42
CA ASN A 101 -15.28 11.98 -3.05
C ASN A 101 -15.48 13.05 -4.16
N PRO A 102 -16.73 13.28 -4.64
CA PRO A 102 -17.01 14.25 -5.70
C PRO A 102 -16.42 15.65 -5.45
N ARG A 103 -16.38 16.10 -4.20
CA ARG A 103 -15.77 17.39 -3.82
C ARG A 103 -14.27 17.45 -4.09
N LEU A 104 -13.59 16.31 -4.10
CA LEU A 104 -12.14 16.21 -4.27
C LEU A 104 -11.75 15.75 -5.67
N LYS A 105 -12.71 15.55 -6.56
CA LYS A 105 -12.49 15.03 -7.91
C LYS A 105 -11.49 15.90 -8.69
N GLU A 106 -11.65 17.21 -8.65
CA GLU A 106 -10.77 18.12 -9.40
C GLU A 106 -9.36 18.16 -8.79
N LEU A 107 -9.25 18.07 -7.47
CA LEU A 107 -7.96 17.92 -6.80
C LEU A 107 -7.27 16.61 -7.20
N TYR A 108 -8.01 15.51 -7.26
CA TYR A 108 -7.50 14.22 -7.73
C TYR A 108 -7.02 14.32 -9.18
N ASN A 109 -7.83 14.89 -10.07
CA ASN A 109 -7.50 15.10 -11.47
C ASN A 109 -6.23 15.95 -11.63
N PHE A 110 -6.07 17.00 -10.83
CA PHE A 110 -4.87 17.82 -10.83
C PHE A 110 -3.60 16.99 -10.59
N PHE A 111 -3.59 16.13 -9.55
CA PHE A 111 -2.43 15.29 -9.25
C PHE A 111 -2.19 14.22 -10.32
N LYS A 112 -3.24 13.68 -10.88
CA LYS A 112 -3.16 12.70 -11.97
C LYS A 112 -2.60 13.31 -13.25
N TYR A 113 -3.11 14.46 -13.71
CA TYR A 113 -2.62 15.14 -14.90
C TYR A 113 -1.19 15.68 -14.77
N ASN A 114 -0.72 15.88 -13.55
CA ASN A 114 0.66 16.27 -13.27
C ASN A 114 1.59 15.06 -12.98
N ASP A 115 1.19 13.85 -13.36
CA ASP A 115 1.94 12.62 -13.16
C ASP A 115 2.38 12.39 -11.70
N LYS A 116 1.61 12.88 -10.74
CA LYS A 116 1.85 12.63 -9.32
C LYS A 116 1.24 11.30 -8.86
N VAL A 117 0.20 10.84 -9.56
CA VAL A 117 -0.40 9.51 -9.42
C VAL A 117 -0.26 8.80 -10.77
N VAL A 118 0.43 7.65 -10.77
CA VAL A 118 0.78 6.88 -11.96
C VAL A 118 0.40 5.42 -11.74
N ASP A 119 -0.28 4.80 -12.69
CA ASP A 119 -0.63 3.38 -12.60
C ASP A 119 0.59 2.48 -12.82
N ILE A 120 0.67 1.39 -12.07
CA ILE A 120 1.54 0.27 -12.37
C ILE A 120 0.83 -0.56 -13.44
N LEU A 121 1.47 -0.71 -14.61
CA LEU A 121 0.89 -1.39 -15.77
C LEU A 121 1.34 -2.84 -15.90
N ASP A 122 2.52 -3.15 -15.37
CA ASP A 122 3.09 -4.51 -15.40
C ASP A 122 2.66 -5.27 -14.13
N TYR A 123 1.50 -5.93 -14.22
CA TYR A 123 0.93 -6.73 -13.14
C TYR A 123 0.28 -8.01 -13.67
N ASN A 124 0.27 -9.05 -12.84
CA ASN A 124 -0.45 -10.28 -13.12
C ASN A 124 -1.87 -10.20 -12.54
N THR A 125 -2.88 -10.36 -13.38
CA THR A 125 -4.29 -10.31 -12.97
C THR A 125 -4.68 -11.41 -11.97
N GLU A 126 -4.01 -12.57 -12.02
CA GLU A 126 -4.26 -13.65 -11.05
C GLU A 126 -3.80 -13.26 -9.64
N ASP A 127 -2.68 -12.51 -9.53
CA ASP A 127 -2.18 -12.05 -8.24
C ASP A 127 -3.10 -11.02 -7.59
N MET A 128 -3.90 -10.29 -8.38
CA MET A 128 -4.87 -9.31 -7.89
C MET A 128 -6.03 -9.97 -7.11
N LYS A 129 -6.23 -11.26 -7.27
CA LYS A 129 -7.23 -12.06 -6.54
C LYS A 129 -6.70 -12.53 -5.16
N ILE A 130 -5.43 -12.27 -4.86
CA ILE A 130 -4.78 -12.69 -3.62
C ILE A 130 -4.96 -11.61 -2.55
N PHE A 131 -5.77 -11.90 -1.53
CA PHE A 131 -5.96 -11.01 -0.40
C PHE A 131 -5.15 -11.49 0.80
N SER A 132 -4.27 -10.65 1.31
CA SER A 132 -3.38 -10.97 2.44
C SER A 132 -4.14 -11.39 3.70
N ARG A 133 -5.37 -10.91 3.90
CA ARG A 133 -6.24 -11.29 5.02
C ARG A 133 -6.62 -12.77 4.93
N ASP A 134 -7.02 -13.22 3.76
CA ASP A 134 -7.45 -14.60 3.52
C ASP A 134 -6.29 -15.56 3.70
N ILE A 135 -5.10 -15.18 3.21
CA ILE A 135 -3.88 -15.95 3.41
C ILE A 135 -3.55 -16.10 4.89
N LEU A 136 -3.63 -15.00 5.65
CA LEU A 136 -3.39 -15.03 7.10
C LEU A 136 -4.38 -15.94 7.84
N GLU A 137 -5.65 -15.93 7.44
CA GLU A 137 -6.65 -16.83 8.02
C GLU A 137 -6.34 -18.29 7.71
N GLN A 138 -5.99 -18.61 6.46
CA GLN A 138 -5.62 -19.96 6.04
C GLN A 138 -4.42 -20.46 6.84
N ILE A 139 -3.37 -19.63 7.01
CA ILE A 139 -2.19 -19.96 7.83
C ILE A 139 -2.60 -20.28 9.27
N LYS A 140 -3.42 -19.41 9.90
CA LYS A 140 -3.86 -19.58 11.29
C LYS A 140 -4.72 -20.81 11.50
N LYS A 141 -5.56 -21.17 10.51
CA LYS A 141 -6.42 -22.35 10.53
C LYS A 141 -5.68 -23.64 10.16
N GLY A 142 -4.42 -23.55 9.71
CA GLY A 142 -3.65 -24.71 9.23
C GLY A 142 -4.22 -25.33 7.95
N GLU A 143 -4.88 -24.53 7.14
CA GLU A 143 -5.37 -24.91 5.80
C GLU A 143 -4.20 -25.07 4.85
N LYS A 144 -4.40 -25.78 3.72
CA LYS A 144 -3.41 -25.93 2.66
C LYS A 144 -3.76 -25.04 1.47
N GLY A 145 -2.76 -24.80 0.60
CA GLY A 145 -2.97 -24.08 -0.68
C GLY A 145 -2.63 -22.62 -0.66
N TRP A 146 -2.34 -22.02 0.51
CA TRP A 146 -1.84 -20.64 0.60
C TRP A 146 -0.37 -20.51 0.15
N GLU A 147 0.37 -21.62 0.20
CA GLU A 147 1.80 -21.66 -0.12
C GLU A 147 2.08 -21.21 -1.56
N ASN A 148 1.21 -21.57 -2.50
CA ASN A 148 1.33 -21.22 -3.92
C ASN A 148 0.88 -19.79 -4.25
N LYS A 149 0.31 -19.10 -3.26
CA LYS A 149 -0.15 -17.70 -3.39
C LYS A 149 0.88 -16.70 -2.86
N LEU A 150 2.05 -17.17 -2.49
CA LEU A 150 3.14 -16.38 -1.95
C LEU A 150 4.35 -16.40 -2.87
N PRO A 151 5.19 -15.35 -2.83
CA PRO A 151 6.47 -15.38 -3.52
C PRO A 151 7.32 -16.59 -3.14
N GLU A 152 8.19 -17.01 -4.06
CA GLU A 152 9.07 -18.16 -3.85
C GLU A 152 9.86 -18.03 -2.53
N GLY A 153 9.93 -19.14 -1.80
CA GLY A 153 10.65 -19.22 -0.52
C GLY A 153 9.91 -18.66 0.70
N VAL A 154 8.88 -17.82 0.52
CA VAL A 154 8.15 -17.20 1.63
C VAL A 154 7.41 -18.24 2.48
N SER A 155 6.76 -19.21 1.85
CA SER A 155 6.05 -20.28 2.55
C SER A 155 6.98 -21.09 3.45
N LYS A 156 8.19 -21.40 2.97
CA LYS A 156 9.22 -22.09 3.77
C LYS A 156 9.67 -21.25 4.98
N LEU A 157 9.81 -19.93 4.80
CA LEU A 157 10.16 -19.04 5.91
C LEU A 157 9.07 -19.00 6.98
N ILE A 158 7.80 -18.94 6.57
CA ILE A 158 6.65 -18.93 7.49
C ILE A 158 6.58 -20.23 8.27
N THR A 159 6.70 -21.38 7.61
CA THR A 159 6.62 -22.70 8.26
C THR A 159 7.81 -22.95 9.20
N ASN A 160 9.03 -22.67 8.75
CA ASN A 160 10.25 -22.90 9.53
C ASN A 160 10.33 -22.00 10.78
N LYS A 161 9.94 -20.74 10.65
CA LYS A 161 9.99 -19.76 11.75
C LYS A 161 8.67 -19.65 12.51
N LYS A 162 7.65 -20.46 12.16
CA LYS A 162 6.31 -20.46 12.76
C LYS A 162 5.69 -19.06 12.84
N LEU A 163 5.85 -18.26 11.76
CA LEU A 163 5.35 -16.90 11.72
C LEU A 163 3.82 -16.88 11.59
N PHE A 164 3.20 -15.76 11.95
CA PHE A 164 1.77 -15.50 11.80
C PHE A 164 0.84 -16.50 12.49
N GLY A 165 1.34 -17.17 13.54
CA GLY A 165 0.58 -18.18 14.26
C GLY A 165 0.45 -19.51 13.52
N TYR A 166 1.34 -19.78 12.55
CA TYR A 166 1.40 -21.08 11.86
C TYR A 166 1.56 -22.23 12.86
N LYS A 167 0.68 -23.21 12.76
CA LYS A 167 0.72 -24.46 13.53
C LYS A 167 1.02 -25.60 12.57
N SER A 168 2.15 -26.28 12.75
CA SER A 168 2.36 -27.57 12.09
C SER A 168 1.30 -28.57 12.57
N LYS A 169 0.58 -29.18 11.65
CA LYS A 169 -0.21 -30.36 11.98
C LYS A 169 0.70 -31.51 12.26
#